data_6d6ec78703d21a00050c71272c3a161b
#
_entry.id   6d6ec78703d21a00050c71272c3a161b
#
_cell.length_a   1.000
_cell.length_b   1.000
_cell.length_c   1.000
_cell.angle_alpha   90.00
_cell.angle_beta   90.00
_cell.angle_gamma   90.00
#
_symmetry.space_group_name_H-M   'P 1'
#
loop_
_entity.id
_entity.type
_entity.pdbx_description
1 polymer ?
#
loop_
_entity_poly.entity_id
_entity_poly.type
_entity_poly.pdbx_seq_one_letter_code
_entity_poly.pdbx_strand_id
1 'polypeptide(L)'
;PHWMGTIDFSGLKIKLIGSLVQDEDAPYIYERLGTRLEHFLLDEFQDTSRLQWLNLIPLVHESISNKRKNLIVGDAKQSIYRFNNGIADQFIALPEIYNPENNARLTKTSKYFNALGVKQDILNNYRSASEIVNFNNALFTNLHDFLKENAQRYYATVCQNPQSKKQGFVEIISLEQ
;
A
#
# COMPACT_ATOMS: atom_id res chain seq x y z
N PRO A 1 -22.06 -17.37 -7.50
CA PRO A 1 -21.56 -17.12 -6.16
C PRO A 1 -20.10 -16.72 -6.31
N HIS A 2 -19.84 -15.43 -6.11
CA HIS A 2 -18.47 -14.89 -6.17
C HIS A 2 -17.79 -15.25 -4.85
N TRP A 3 -16.79 -16.09 -4.92
CA TRP A 3 -15.93 -16.37 -3.77
C TRP A 3 -14.98 -15.20 -3.56
N MET A 4 -15.12 -14.49 -2.46
CA MET A 4 -14.03 -13.68 -1.91
C MET A 4 -13.13 -14.62 -1.12
N GLY A 5 -12.02 -15.04 -1.72
CA GLY A 5 -11.00 -15.81 -1.02
C GLY A 5 -9.96 -14.85 -0.45
N THR A 6 -9.69 -14.95 0.84
CA THR A 6 -8.50 -14.33 1.43
C THR A 6 -7.33 -15.27 1.16
N ILE A 7 -6.33 -14.79 0.41
CA ILE A 7 -5.09 -15.53 0.21
C ILE A 7 -4.15 -15.13 1.34
N ASP A 8 -3.92 -16.05 2.28
CA ASP A 8 -2.90 -15.87 3.30
C ASP A 8 -1.53 -16.22 2.71
N PHE A 9 -0.69 -15.20 2.55
CA PHE A 9 0.66 -15.32 2.03
C PHE A 9 1.70 -15.57 3.13
N SER A 10 1.39 -16.33 4.16
CA SER A 10 2.34 -16.60 5.24
C SER A 10 3.56 -17.42 4.76
N GLY A 11 4.69 -16.76 4.75
CA GLY A 11 6.05 -17.26 4.85
C GLY A 11 6.62 -18.10 3.71
N LEU A 12 6.58 -19.41 3.81
CA LEU A 12 7.40 -20.33 3.00
C LEU A 12 6.88 -20.53 1.57
N LYS A 13 5.57 -20.48 1.39
CA LYS A 13 4.93 -20.66 0.08
C LYS A 13 5.22 -19.50 -0.87
N ILE A 14 5.41 -18.30 -0.35
CA ILE A 14 5.70 -17.08 -1.13
C ILE A 14 7.08 -17.14 -1.78
N LYS A 15 8.10 -17.66 -1.07
CA LYS A 15 9.44 -17.81 -1.64
C LYS A 15 9.48 -18.79 -2.81
N LEU A 16 8.72 -19.87 -2.72
CA LEU A 16 8.65 -20.88 -3.78
C LEU A 16 7.93 -20.34 -5.02
N ILE A 17 6.83 -19.61 -4.83
CA ILE A 17 6.12 -18.93 -5.92
C ILE A 17 6.99 -17.83 -6.50
N GLY A 18 7.70 -17.04 -5.69
CA GLY A 18 8.56 -15.96 -6.15
C GLY A 18 9.71 -16.39 -7.04
N SER A 19 10.36 -17.51 -6.75
CA SER A 19 11.42 -18.06 -7.59
C SER A 19 10.90 -18.64 -8.91
N LEU A 20 9.63 -19.07 -8.95
CA LEU A 20 8.98 -19.62 -10.14
C LEU A 20 8.32 -18.55 -11.02
N VAL A 21 8.03 -17.36 -10.45
CA VAL A 21 7.17 -16.34 -11.08
C VAL A 21 7.95 -15.13 -11.58
N GLN A 22 9.21 -14.95 -11.17
CA GLN A 22 10.00 -13.76 -11.55
C GLN A 22 10.13 -13.53 -13.06
N ASP A 23 9.98 -14.59 -13.88
CA ASP A 23 10.06 -14.51 -15.34
C ASP A 23 8.82 -15.04 -16.07
N GLU A 24 7.76 -15.45 -15.35
CA GLU A 24 6.59 -16.11 -15.92
C GLU A 24 5.42 -15.15 -16.16
N ASP A 25 4.65 -15.43 -17.20
CA ASP A 25 3.44 -14.69 -17.53
C ASP A 25 2.23 -15.13 -16.67
N ALA A 26 1.24 -14.23 -16.50
CA ALA A 26 0.04 -14.50 -15.73
C ALA A 26 -0.69 -15.82 -16.09
N PRO A 27 -0.79 -16.25 -17.36
CA PRO A 27 -1.41 -17.53 -17.72
C PRO A 27 -0.78 -18.73 -17.01
N TYR A 28 0.54 -18.79 -16.91
CA TYR A 28 1.25 -19.86 -16.21
C TYR A 28 0.94 -19.88 -14.71
N ILE A 29 0.86 -18.69 -14.09
CA ILE A 29 0.50 -18.56 -12.69
C ILE A 29 -0.91 -19.10 -12.46
N TYR A 30 -1.87 -18.76 -13.32
CA TYR A 30 -3.24 -19.24 -13.21
C TYR A 30 -3.37 -20.74 -13.45
N GLU A 31 -2.58 -21.32 -14.33
CA GLU A 31 -2.51 -22.77 -14.52
C GLU A 31 -2.11 -23.47 -13.23
N ARG A 32 -1.11 -22.91 -12.53
CA ARG A 32 -0.65 -23.44 -11.23
C ARG A 32 -1.65 -23.22 -10.09
N LEU A 33 -2.36 -22.11 -10.10
CA LEU A 33 -3.39 -21.80 -9.10
C LEU A 33 -4.68 -22.59 -9.31
N GLY A 34 -4.95 -23.07 -10.53
CA GLY A 34 -6.20 -23.75 -10.90
C GLY A 34 -7.43 -22.83 -10.88
N THR A 35 -7.25 -21.53 -10.66
CA THR A 35 -8.34 -20.54 -10.57
C THR A 35 -7.86 -19.20 -11.12
N ARG A 36 -8.70 -18.56 -11.93
CA ARG A 36 -8.45 -17.22 -12.47
C ARG A 36 -9.02 -16.16 -11.54
N LEU A 37 -8.17 -15.23 -11.14
CA LEU A 37 -8.55 -14.07 -10.34
C LEU A 37 -8.83 -12.89 -11.27
N GLU A 38 -9.99 -12.27 -11.13
CA GLU A 38 -10.42 -11.16 -11.99
C GLU A 38 -10.21 -9.79 -11.36
N HIS A 39 -10.36 -9.68 -10.03
CA HIS A 39 -10.25 -8.44 -9.28
C HIS A 39 -9.31 -8.62 -8.09
N PHE A 40 -8.46 -7.63 -7.86
CA PHE A 40 -7.57 -7.60 -6.70
C PHE A 40 -7.99 -6.48 -5.77
N LEU A 41 -8.19 -6.82 -4.51
CA LEU A 41 -8.38 -5.91 -3.41
C LEU A 41 -7.24 -6.15 -2.42
N LEU A 42 -6.28 -5.23 -2.39
CA LEU A 42 -5.09 -5.31 -1.54
C LEU A 42 -5.22 -4.24 -0.46
N ASP A 43 -5.28 -4.67 0.78
CA ASP A 43 -5.33 -3.80 1.96
C ASP A 43 -3.99 -3.83 2.69
N GLU A 44 -3.73 -2.82 3.52
CA GLU A 44 -2.47 -2.64 4.27
C GLU A 44 -1.22 -2.77 3.37
N PHE A 45 -1.30 -2.22 2.16
CA PHE A 45 -0.28 -2.43 1.14
C PHE A 45 1.11 -1.93 1.53
N GLN A 46 1.23 -0.97 2.46
CA GLN A 46 2.50 -0.48 2.98
C GLN A 46 3.33 -1.58 3.68
N ASP A 47 2.69 -2.66 4.11
CA ASP A 47 3.34 -3.80 4.77
C ASP A 47 3.65 -4.95 3.79
N THR A 48 3.29 -4.78 2.53
CA THR A 48 3.59 -5.74 1.46
C THR A 48 5.08 -5.73 1.15
N SER A 49 5.71 -6.92 1.18
CA SER A 49 7.11 -7.05 0.78
C SER A 49 7.28 -6.86 -0.73
N ARG A 50 8.51 -6.48 -1.14
CA ARG A 50 8.82 -6.34 -2.56
C ARG A 50 8.55 -7.63 -3.35
N LEU A 51 8.92 -8.78 -2.79
CA LEU A 51 8.71 -10.07 -3.44
C LEU A 51 7.22 -10.39 -3.64
N GLN A 52 6.40 -10.10 -2.63
CA GLN A 52 4.94 -10.26 -2.74
C GLN A 52 4.36 -9.41 -3.87
N TRP A 53 4.77 -8.13 -3.92
CA TRP A 53 4.27 -7.25 -4.96
C TRP A 53 4.73 -7.66 -6.35
N LEU A 54 6.01 -8.00 -6.53
CA LEU A 54 6.55 -8.48 -7.81
C LEU A 54 5.79 -9.71 -8.33
N ASN A 55 5.37 -10.60 -7.43
CA ASN A 55 4.56 -11.77 -7.78
C ASN A 55 3.11 -11.41 -8.17
N LEU A 56 2.56 -10.34 -7.61
CA LEU A 56 1.20 -9.89 -7.92
C LEU A 56 1.12 -9.03 -9.18
N ILE A 57 2.20 -8.34 -9.54
CA ILE A 57 2.23 -7.44 -10.71
C ILE A 57 1.72 -8.09 -11.99
N PRO A 58 2.16 -9.31 -12.40
CA PRO A 58 1.66 -9.94 -13.63
C PRO A 58 0.16 -10.20 -13.58
N LEU A 59 -0.36 -10.62 -12.43
CA LEU A 59 -1.78 -10.91 -12.23
C LEU A 59 -2.63 -9.64 -12.27
N VAL A 60 -2.18 -8.59 -11.58
CA VAL A 60 -2.85 -7.27 -11.61
C VAL A 60 -2.80 -6.67 -13.01
N HIS A 61 -1.67 -6.80 -13.71
CA HIS A 61 -1.53 -6.34 -15.10
C HIS A 61 -2.52 -7.05 -16.02
N GLU A 62 -2.66 -8.37 -15.94
CA GLU A 62 -3.63 -9.12 -16.72
C GLU A 62 -5.07 -8.71 -16.39
N SER A 63 -5.40 -8.55 -15.09
CA SER A 63 -6.69 -8.06 -14.65
C SER A 63 -7.05 -6.72 -15.29
N ILE A 64 -6.13 -5.74 -15.24
CA ILE A 64 -6.31 -4.42 -15.84
C ILE A 64 -6.44 -4.52 -17.37
N SER A 65 -5.63 -5.36 -18.02
CA SER A 65 -5.67 -5.58 -19.48
C SER A 65 -7.03 -6.15 -19.92
N ASN A 66 -7.68 -6.93 -19.07
CA ASN A 66 -9.05 -7.42 -19.25
C ASN A 66 -10.12 -6.42 -18.78
N LYS A 67 -9.77 -5.13 -18.58
CA LYS A 67 -10.68 -4.06 -18.14
C LYS A 67 -11.34 -4.32 -16.79
N ARG A 68 -10.69 -5.10 -15.93
CA ARG A 68 -11.16 -5.35 -14.56
C ARG A 68 -10.67 -4.25 -13.62
N LYS A 69 -11.44 -3.97 -12.57
CA LYS A 69 -11.12 -2.96 -11.57
C LYS A 69 -10.36 -3.60 -10.41
N ASN A 70 -9.30 -2.94 -9.97
CA ASN A 70 -8.51 -3.33 -8.82
C ASN A 70 -8.46 -2.17 -7.83
N LEU A 71 -8.28 -2.47 -6.55
CA LEU A 71 -8.16 -1.48 -5.50
C LEU A 71 -6.97 -1.85 -4.61
N ILE A 72 -6.11 -0.88 -4.38
CA ILE A 72 -4.99 -0.99 -3.44
C ILE A 72 -5.19 0.10 -2.39
N VAL A 73 -5.23 -0.30 -1.12
CA VAL A 73 -5.44 0.61 0.02
C VAL A 73 -4.26 0.46 0.97
N GLY A 74 -3.88 1.56 1.59
CA GLY A 74 -2.79 1.58 2.57
C GLY A 74 -2.55 2.97 3.14
N ASP A 75 -1.61 3.04 4.05
CA ASP A 75 -1.09 4.28 4.62
C ASP A 75 0.41 4.14 4.91
N ALA A 76 1.24 4.83 4.16
CA ALA A 76 2.69 4.76 4.30
C ALA A 76 3.18 5.11 5.72
N LYS A 77 2.44 5.96 6.47
CA LYS A 77 2.75 6.35 7.84
C LYS A 77 2.59 5.21 8.85
N GLN A 78 1.74 4.22 8.50
CA GLN A 78 1.47 3.04 9.35
C GLN A 78 2.42 1.87 9.07
N SER A 79 3.42 2.05 8.21
CA SER A 79 4.40 1.00 7.92
C SER A 79 5.29 0.73 9.12
N ILE A 80 4.96 -0.31 9.89
CA ILE A 80 5.72 -0.75 11.07
C ILE A 80 6.44 -2.08 10.86
N TYR A 81 6.17 -2.79 9.76
CA TYR A 81 6.72 -4.12 9.46
C TYR A 81 7.94 -4.11 8.54
N ARG A 82 8.81 -3.09 8.66
CA ARG A 82 10.08 -3.04 7.92
C ARG A 82 10.98 -4.26 8.17
N PHE A 83 10.92 -4.84 9.36
CA PHE A 83 11.64 -6.06 9.71
C PHE A 83 11.15 -7.30 8.95
N ASN A 84 9.92 -7.27 8.41
CA ASN A 84 9.35 -8.30 7.53
C ASN A 84 9.48 -7.95 6.03
N ASN A 85 10.41 -7.05 5.69
CA ASN A 85 10.64 -6.56 4.32
C ASN A 85 9.45 -5.78 3.71
N GLY A 86 8.55 -5.24 4.52
CA GLY A 86 7.56 -4.26 4.08
C GLY A 86 8.26 -3.00 3.55
N ILE A 87 7.86 -2.52 2.37
CA ILE A 87 8.48 -1.36 1.73
C ILE A 87 7.38 -0.33 1.45
N ALA A 88 7.25 0.65 2.35
CA ALA A 88 6.27 1.73 2.18
C ALA A 88 6.48 2.55 0.90
N ASP A 89 7.72 2.60 0.38
CA ASP A 89 8.04 3.27 -0.88
C ASP A 89 7.28 2.69 -2.07
N GLN A 90 6.97 1.39 -2.04
CA GLN A 90 6.14 0.76 -3.06
C GLN A 90 4.72 1.35 -3.10
N PHE A 91 4.17 1.65 -1.92
CA PHE A 91 2.84 2.25 -1.83
C PHE A 91 2.84 3.70 -2.29
N ILE A 92 3.84 4.48 -1.86
CA ILE A 92 3.95 5.89 -2.26
C ILE A 92 4.14 6.04 -3.77
N ALA A 93 4.90 5.13 -4.38
CA ALA A 93 5.15 5.16 -5.81
C ALA A 93 3.89 4.91 -6.65
N LEU A 94 2.88 4.19 -6.12
CA LEU A 94 1.66 3.88 -6.89
C LEU A 94 0.99 5.12 -7.47
N PRO A 95 0.47 5.04 -8.69
CA PRO A 95 0.35 3.88 -9.57
C PRO A 95 1.63 3.46 -10.28
N GLU A 96 2.73 4.17 -10.13
CA GLU A 96 4.03 3.71 -10.62
C GLU A 96 4.54 2.52 -9.80
N ILE A 97 5.31 1.65 -10.46
CA ILE A 97 5.96 0.52 -9.78
C ILE A 97 7.32 0.96 -9.26
N TYR A 98 7.53 0.81 -7.97
CA TYR A 98 8.83 1.05 -7.34
C TYR A 98 9.91 0.13 -7.93
N ASN A 99 10.89 0.71 -8.65
CA ASN A 99 11.86 0.00 -9.48
C ASN A 99 13.29 0.54 -9.30
N PRO A 100 13.90 0.39 -8.11
CA PRO A 100 15.22 0.94 -7.83
C PRO A 100 16.34 0.29 -8.66
N GLU A 101 16.15 -0.93 -9.17
CA GLU A 101 17.13 -1.60 -10.02
C GLU A 101 17.00 -1.26 -11.50
N ASN A 102 16.07 -0.38 -11.89
CA ASN A 102 15.83 0.01 -13.29
C ASN A 102 15.53 -1.17 -14.22
N ASN A 103 14.80 -2.18 -13.73
CA ASN A 103 14.36 -3.31 -14.54
C ASN A 103 13.46 -2.84 -15.68
N ALA A 104 13.85 -3.13 -16.92
CA ALA A 104 13.15 -2.66 -18.12
C ALA A 104 11.71 -3.19 -18.23
N ARG A 105 11.45 -4.44 -17.81
CA ARG A 105 10.10 -5.04 -17.79
C ARG A 105 9.20 -4.28 -16.81
N LEU A 106 9.68 -4.03 -15.61
CA LEU A 106 8.93 -3.26 -14.60
C LEU A 106 8.69 -1.83 -15.07
N THR A 107 9.65 -1.20 -15.74
CA THR A 107 9.48 0.15 -16.30
C THR A 107 8.35 0.20 -17.32
N LYS A 108 8.26 -0.80 -18.20
CA LYS A 108 7.18 -0.89 -19.19
C LYS A 108 5.83 -1.08 -18.53
N THR A 109 5.73 -1.99 -17.56
CA THR A 109 4.49 -2.25 -16.80
C THR A 109 4.09 -1.05 -15.96
N SER A 110 5.05 -0.35 -15.37
CA SER A 110 4.83 0.88 -14.60
C SER A 110 4.16 1.98 -15.43
N LYS A 111 4.64 2.20 -16.67
CA LYS A 111 4.00 3.16 -17.61
C LYS A 111 2.54 2.78 -17.88
N TYR A 112 2.25 1.50 -18.03
CA TYR A 112 0.89 1.02 -18.25
C TYR A 112 0.00 1.25 -17.01
N PHE A 113 0.49 0.95 -15.83
CA PHE A 113 -0.24 1.19 -14.57
C PHE A 113 -0.48 2.67 -14.35
N ASN A 114 0.52 3.51 -14.60
CA ASN A 114 0.41 4.96 -14.43
C ASN A 114 -0.62 5.59 -15.39
N ALA A 115 -0.74 5.07 -16.60
CA ALA A 115 -1.71 5.56 -17.58
C ALA A 115 -3.17 5.26 -17.20
N LEU A 116 -3.43 4.24 -16.38
CA LEU A 116 -4.78 3.77 -16.03
C LEU A 116 -5.10 3.92 -14.55
N GLY A 117 -4.08 4.07 -13.70
CA GLY A 117 -4.23 4.20 -12.26
C GLY A 117 -4.76 5.57 -11.84
N VAL A 118 -5.62 5.57 -10.83
CA VAL A 118 -6.12 6.80 -10.18
C VAL A 118 -5.75 6.72 -8.71
N LYS A 119 -5.05 7.74 -8.23
CA LYS A 119 -4.74 7.90 -6.81
C LYS A 119 -5.79 8.80 -6.16
N GLN A 120 -6.29 8.36 -5.01
CA GLN A 120 -7.25 9.12 -4.22
C GLN A 120 -6.87 9.07 -2.75
N ASP A 121 -6.74 10.25 -2.13
CA ASP A 121 -6.53 10.37 -0.70
C ASP A 121 -7.87 10.34 0.04
N ILE A 122 -7.94 9.58 1.15
CA ILE A 122 -9.10 9.51 2.02
C ILE A 122 -8.85 10.45 3.20
N LEU A 123 -9.41 11.64 3.14
CA LEU A 123 -9.15 12.71 4.11
C LEU A 123 -10.13 12.69 5.31
N ASN A 124 -11.28 12.05 5.19
CA ASN A 124 -12.30 12.07 6.24
C ASN A 124 -12.02 10.99 7.30
N ASN A 125 -11.91 11.41 8.55
CA ASN A 125 -11.73 10.51 9.70
C ASN A 125 -13.04 10.37 10.48
N TYR A 126 -13.64 9.19 10.40
CA TYR A 126 -14.88 8.81 11.11
C TYR A 126 -14.60 8.04 12.42
N ARG A 127 -13.37 7.61 12.63
CA ARG A 127 -12.98 6.76 13.77
C ARG A 127 -12.75 7.56 15.04
N SER A 128 -11.94 8.61 14.95
CA SER A 128 -11.42 9.35 16.07
C SER A 128 -12.25 10.60 16.36
N ALA A 129 -12.29 11.03 17.63
CA ALA A 129 -12.89 12.29 18.03
C ALA A 129 -12.16 13.50 17.42
N SER A 130 -12.87 14.60 17.26
CA SER A 130 -12.35 15.82 16.63
C SER A 130 -11.12 16.37 17.33
N GLU A 131 -11.09 16.32 18.66
CA GLU A 131 -9.96 16.80 19.46
C GLU A 131 -8.68 16.03 19.17
N ILE A 132 -8.78 14.70 18.99
CA ILE A 132 -7.64 13.83 18.67
C ILE A 132 -7.18 14.08 17.23
N VAL A 133 -8.10 14.20 16.29
CA VAL A 133 -7.75 14.48 14.88
C VAL A 133 -7.07 15.83 14.76
N ASN A 134 -7.61 16.87 15.39
CA ASN A 134 -7.05 18.22 15.35
C ASN A 134 -5.68 18.28 16.01
N PHE A 135 -5.51 17.61 17.15
CA PHE A 135 -4.21 17.49 17.81
C PHE A 135 -3.18 16.82 16.90
N ASN A 136 -3.52 15.68 16.29
CA ASN A 136 -2.62 14.97 15.39
C ASN A 136 -2.27 15.81 14.15
N ASN A 137 -3.25 16.49 13.55
CA ASN A 137 -3.02 17.40 12.43
C ASN A 137 -2.01 18.48 12.81
N ALA A 138 -2.20 19.17 13.96
CA ALA A 138 -1.29 20.19 14.42
C ALA A 138 0.10 19.64 14.75
N LEU A 139 0.17 18.50 15.45
CA LEU A 139 1.43 17.85 15.82
C LEU A 139 2.26 17.49 14.61
N PHE A 140 1.69 16.73 13.68
CA PHE A 140 2.43 16.24 12.51
C PHE A 140 2.74 17.34 11.49
N THR A 141 1.90 18.37 11.37
CA THR A 141 2.21 19.54 10.55
C THR A 141 3.44 20.28 11.10
N ASN A 142 3.50 20.48 12.41
CA ASN A 142 4.65 21.14 13.04
C ASN A 142 5.92 20.27 13.05
N LEU A 143 5.78 18.96 13.13
CA LEU A 143 6.93 18.03 13.10
C LEU A 143 7.47 17.81 11.69
N HIS A 144 6.73 18.14 10.64
CA HIS A 144 7.12 17.88 9.26
C HIS A 144 8.51 18.44 8.93
N ASP A 145 8.80 19.67 9.37
CA ASP A 145 10.05 20.36 9.07
C ASP A 145 11.26 19.78 9.84
N PHE A 146 11.01 19.04 10.92
CA PHE A 146 12.05 18.35 11.68
C PHE A 146 12.35 16.95 11.13
N LEU A 147 11.54 16.43 10.21
CA LEU A 147 11.77 15.15 9.58
C LEU A 147 12.86 15.23 8.51
N LYS A 148 13.65 14.17 8.38
CA LYS A 148 14.57 14.03 7.25
C LYS A 148 13.79 13.98 5.93
N GLU A 149 14.35 14.50 4.85
CA GLU A 149 13.73 14.54 3.51
C GLU A 149 13.05 13.23 3.12
N ASN A 150 13.72 12.10 3.37
CA ASN A 150 13.17 10.79 3.08
C ASN A 150 11.91 10.45 3.88
N ALA A 151 11.73 11.04 5.06
CA ALA A 151 10.53 10.81 5.89
C ALA A 151 9.41 11.81 5.57
N GLN A 152 9.72 13.02 5.13
CA GLN A 152 8.74 14.06 4.81
C GLN A 152 7.69 13.58 3.81
N ARG A 153 8.10 12.81 2.79
CA ARG A 153 7.19 12.27 1.76
C ARG A 153 6.11 11.34 2.33
N TYR A 154 6.37 10.66 3.47
CA TYR A 154 5.37 9.81 4.12
C TYR A 154 4.29 10.63 4.83
N TYR A 155 4.59 11.88 5.13
CA TYR A 155 3.73 12.81 5.85
C TYR A 155 3.22 13.95 4.99
N ALA A 156 3.35 13.87 3.66
CA ALA A 156 2.95 14.93 2.75
C ALA A 156 1.43 15.23 2.80
N THR A 157 0.61 14.24 3.15
CA THR A 157 -0.85 14.37 3.28
C THR A 157 -1.30 13.91 4.68
N VAL A 158 -0.94 14.67 5.70
CA VAL A 158 -1.23 14.30 7.10
C VAL A 158 -2.61 14.75 7.56
N CYS A 159 -3.07 15.92 7.09
CA CYS A 159 -4.28 16.53 7.60
C CYS A 159 -5.52 15.73 7.25
N GLN A 160 -6.32 15.43 8.26
CA GLN A 160 -7.59 14.74 8.14
C GLN A 160 -8.75 15.63 8.59
N ASN A 161 -9.92 15.42 8.00
CA ASN A 161 -11.15 16.12 8.36
C ASN A 161 -11.91 15.29 9.39
N PRO A 162 -12.08 15.77 10.65
CA PRO A 162 -12.83 15.03 11.65
C PRO A 162 -14.31 14.96 11.28
N GLN A 163 -14.88 13.76 11.31
CA GLN A 163 -16.30 13.50 11.02
C GLN A 163 -17.03 12.88 12.19
N SER A 164 -16.30 12.41 13.20
CA SER A 164 -16.89 11.78 14.37
C SER A 164 -17.53 12.81 15.30
N LYS A 165 -18.72 12.50 15.80
CA LYS A 165 -19.41 13.28 16.86
C LYS A 165 -19.00 12.88 18.29
N LYS A 166 -18.06 11.95 18.42
CA LYS A 166 -17.53 11.52 19.72
C LYS A 166 -16.70 12.64 20.34
N GLN A 167 -16.78 12.75 21.65
CA GLN A 167 -15.87 13.61 22.43
C GLN A 167 -14.56 12.87 22.65
N GLY A 168 -13.46 13.60 22.61
CA GLY A 168 -12.11 13.10 22.83
C GLY A 168 -11.34 13.98 23.79
N PHE A 169 -10.23 13.45 24.27
CA PHE A 169 -9.36 14.14 25.20
C PHE A 169 -7.90 13.87 24.82
N VAL A 170 -7.06 14.89 24.92
CA VAL A 170 -5.62 14.80 24.73
C VAL A 170 -4.95 15.47 25.93
N GLU A 171 -4.06 14.76 26.60
CA GLU A 171 -3.26 15.27 27.70
C GLU A 171 -1.77 15.08 27.41
N ILE A 172 -0.98 16.11 27.68
CA ILE A 172 0.47 16.07 27.57
C ILE A 172 1.05 16.23 28.97
N ILE A 173 1.76 15.21 29.45
CA ILE A 173 2.41 15.21 30.76
C ILE A 173 3.92 15.29 30.54
N SER A 174 4.56 16.35 31.06
CA SER A 174 6.00 16.45 31.13
C SER A 174 6.50 15.74 32.39
N LEU A 175 7.36 14.76 32.21
CA LEU A 175 8.04 14.12 33.32
C LEU A 175 9.34 14.88 33.59
N GLU A 176 9.48 15.46 34.77
CA GLU A 176 10.76 15.97 35.23
C GLU A 176 11.72 14.80 35.45
N GLN A 177 12.96 14.93 34.97
CA GLN A 177 14.04 13.95 35.19
C GLN A 177 14.73 14.19 36.51
#